data_a2b689c5f52b2497cfc99c26395eba58
#
_entry.id   a2b689c5f52b2497cfc99c26395eba58
#
_cell.length_a   1.000
_cell.length_b   1.000
_cell.length_c   1.000
_cell.angle_alpha   90.00
_cell.angle_beta   90.00
_cell.angle_gamma   90.00
#
_symmetry.space_group_name_H-M   'P 1'
#
loop_
_entity.id
_entity.type
_entity.pdbx_description
1 polymer ?
#
loop_
_entity_poly.entity_id
_entity_poly.type
_entity_poly.pdbx_seq_one_letter_code
_entity_poly.pdbx_strand_id
1 'polypeptide(L)'
;MLTDARYFRGSLELLPPTFLFHTNADTGVVPENSVLFYLALRRAGVPAELHIYERGPHGVGLAAQDPVLGSWTERLRDWLRVRGVAP
;
A
#
# COMPACT_ATOMS: atom_id res chain seq x y z
N MET A 1 0.07 -6.75 -1.28
CA MET A 1 0.96 -6.01 -0.40
C MET A 1 2.37 -6.03 -0.95
N LEU A 2 3.04 -4.95 -0.88
CA LEU A 2 4.36 -4.85 -1.47
C LEU A 2 5.45 -5.43 -0.59
N THR A 3 6.52 -5.85 -1.24
CA THR A 3 7.69 -6.35 -0.58
C THR A 3 8.51 -5.23 0.02
N ASP A 4 9.54 -5.59 0.73
CA ASP A 4 10.48 -4.66 1.31
C ASP A 4 11.21 -3.90 0.19
N ALA A 5 11.17 -2.56 0.25
CA ALA A 5 11.80 -1.69 -0.75
C ALA A 5 13.32 -1.93 -0.87
N ARG A 6 13.95 -2.44 0.18
CA ARG A 6 15.40 -2.73 0.15
C ARG A 6 15.77 -3.79 -0.88
N TYR A 7 14.83 -4.63 -1.28
CA TYR A 7 15.07 -5.70 -2.24
C TYR A 7 14.70 -5.33 -3.67
N PHE A 8 14.22 -4.12 -3.89
CA PHE A 8 13.89 -3.69 -5.25
C PHE A 8 15.16 -3.38 -6.02
N ARG A 9 15.33 -4.01 -7.18
CA ARG A 9 16.52 -3.91 -8.02
C ARG A 9 16.29 -3.21 -9.35
N GLY A 10 15.05 -2.96 -9.69
CA GLY A 10 14.72 -2.32 -10.95
C GLY A 10 14.70 -0.80 -10.85
N SER A 11 14.40 -0.15 -11.96
CA SER A 11 14.21 1.29 -12.02
C SER A 11 12.80 1.64 -11.53
N LEU A 12 12.70 2.42 -10.45
CA LEU A 12 11.41 2.75 -9.84
C LEU A 12 10.53 3.57 -10.78
N GLU A 13 11.10 4.43 -11.59
CA GLU A 13 10.33 5.27 -12.52
C GLU A 13 9.59 4.46 -13.59
N LEU A 14 9.92 3.17 -13.76
CA LEU A 14 9.24 2.29 -14.69
C LEU A 14 8.02 1.59 -14.06
N LEU A 15 7.81 1.75 -12.77
CA LEU A 15 6.67 1.13 -12.10
C LEU A 15 5.37 1.86 -12.45
N PRO A 16 4.25 1.12 -12.53
CA PRO A 16 2.94 1.74 -12.70
C PRO A 16 2.51 2.47 -11.42
N PRO A 17 1.48 3.30 -11.49
CA PRO A 17 0.87 3.84 -10.28
C PRO A 17 0.62 2.74 -9.26
N THR A 18 0.91 3.01 -7.99
CA THR A 18 0.99 1.97 -6.95
C THR A 18 0.15 2.34 -5.74
N PHE A 19 -0.61 1.36 -5.24
CA PHE A 19 -1.39 1.48 -4.01
C PHE A 19 -0.75 0.59 -2.94
N LEU A 20 -0.54 1.16 -1.75
CA LEU A 20 0.08 0.48 -0.62
C LEU A 20 -0.87 0.46 0.56
N PHE A 21 -0.96 -0.68 1.22
CA PHE A 21 -1.74 -0.86 2.44
C PHE A 21 -0.90 -1.62 3.46
N HIS A 22 -0.90 -1.15 4.69
CA HIS A 22 -0.13 -1.76 5.77
C HIS A 22 -0.83 -1.54 7.10
N THR A 23 -0.50 -2.37 8.11
CA THR A 23 -0.97 -2.14 9.47
C THR A 23 0.21 -1.81 10.37
N ASN A 24 0.02 -0.84 11.26
CA ASN A 24 1.07 -0.39 12.18
C ASN A 24 1.48 -1.50 13.16
N ALA A 25 0.54 -2.38 13.50
CA ALA A 25 0.78 -3.47 14.44
C ALA A 25 1.46 -4.68 13.80
N ASP A 26 1.74 -4.65 12.51
CA ASP A 26 2.41 -5.74 11.80
C ASP A 26 3.85 -5.89 12.30
N THR A 27 4.14 -7.03 12.93
CA THR A 27 5.49 -7.34 13.42
C THR A 27 6.25 -8.27 12.49
N GLY A 28 5.57 -8.85 11.51
CA GLY A 28 6.20 -9.70 10.50
C GLY A 28 6.91 -8.87 9.44
N VAL A 29 6.19 -7.93 8.86
CA VAL A 29 6.75 -6.94 7.94
C VAL A 29 6.38 -5.56 8.48
N VAL A 30 7.36 -4.84 8.99
CA VAL A 30 7.11 -3.57 9.66
C VAL A 30 6.64 -2.49 8.67
N PRO A 31 5.73 -1.60 9.09
CA PRO A 31 5.15 -0.60 8.19
C PRO A 31 6.17 0.39 7.62
N GLU A 32 7.33 0.53 8.25
CA GLU A 32 8.42 1.35 7.71
C GLU A 32 8.80 0.95 6.30
N ASN A 33 8.69 -0.34 5.97
CA ASN A 33 8.96 -0.81 4.60
C ASN A 33 8.03 -0.15 3.59
N SER A 34 6.73 -0.04 3.88
CA SER A 34 5.78 0.62 3.01
C SER A 34 6.02 2.13 2.93
N VAL A 35 6.38 2.73 4.06
CA VAL A 35 6.70 4.17 4.09
C VAL A 35 7.92 4.47 3.22
N LEU A 36 8.98 3.69 3.37
CA LEU A 36 10.20 3.88 2.59
C LEU A 36 9.94 3.66 1.10
N PHE A 37 9.13 2.66 0.76
CA PHE A 37 8.78 2.40 -0.62
C PHE A 37 7.96 3.55 -1.20
N TYR A 38 6.99 4.06 -0.45
CA TYR A 38 6.20 5.21 -0.86
C TYR A 38 7.09 6.42 -1.16
N LEU A 39 8.03 6.70 -0.26
CA LEU A 39 8.95 7.83 -0.45
C LEU A 39 9.83 7.64 -1.70
N ALA A 40 10.28 6.42 -1.93
CA ALA A 40 11.07 6.10 -3.11
C ALA A 40 10.27 6.28 -4.40
N LEU A 41 9.01 5.82 -4.42
CA LEU A 41 8.11 6.01 -5.55
C LEU A 41 7.88 7.49 -5.82
N ARG A 42 7.65 8.25 -4.77
CA ARG A 42 7.44 9.69 -4.89
C ARG A 42 8.65 10.39 -5.52
N ARG A 43 9.86 10.04 -5.09
CA ARG A 43 11.09 10.61 -5.65
C ARG A 43 11.27 10.24 -7.12
N ALA A 44 10.82 9.06 -7.50
CA ALA A 44 10.90 8.59 -8.88
C ALA A 44 9.79 9.16 -9.77
N GLY A 45 8.87 9.94 -9.21
CA GLY A 45 7.76 10.50 -9.97
C GLY A 45 6.62 9.53 -10.24
N VAL A 46 6.58 8.40 -9.53
CA VAL A 46 5.52 7.40 -9.67
C VAL A 46 4.35 7.76 -8.76
N PRO A 47 3.14 7.93 -9.30
CA PRO A 47 1.96 8.17 -8.46
C PRO A 47 1.75 7.03 -7.48
N ALA A 48 1.58 7.35 -6.20
CA ALA A 48 1.41 6.35 -5.17
C ALA A 48 0.45 6.85 -4.09
N GLU A 49 -0.27 5.92 -3.49
CA GLU A 49 -1.13 6.19 -2.34
C GLU A 49 -0.85 5.15 -1.27
N LEU A 50 -0.73 5.59 -0.01
CA LEU A 50 -0.38 4.73 1.11
C LEU A 50 -1.39 4.92 2.23
N HIS A 51 -1.91 3.81 2.76
CA HIS A 51 -2.77 3.79 3.93
C HIS A 51 -2.18 2.87 4.99
N ILE A 52 -1.99 3.39 6.19
CA ILE A 52 -1.51 2.60 7.33
C ILE A 52 -2.58 2.64 8.42
N TYR A 53 -3.10 1.47 8.77
CA TYR A 53 -4.06 1.31 9.85
C TYR A 53 -3.33 0.95 11.12
N GLU A 54 -3.79 1.47 12.26
CA GLU A 54 -3.11 1.24 13.54
C GLU A 54 -3.09 -0.24 13.91
N ARG A 55 -4.20 -0.95 13.75
CA ARG A 55 -4.38 -2.32 14.21
C ARG A 55 -4.55 -3.29 13.06
N GLY A 56 -4.13 -4.51 13.30
CA GLY A 56 -4.30 -5.63 12.38
C GLY A 56 -3.01 -6.42 12.23
N PRO A 57 -3.13 -7.76 12.06
CA PRO A 57 -1.97 -8.61 11.85
C PRO A 57 -1.47 -8.50 10.40
N HIS A 58 -0.29 -9.05 10.16
CA HIS A 58 0.22 -9.20 8.81
C HIS A 58 -0.71 -10.10 7.98
N GLY A 59 -0.90 -9.77 6.71
CA GLY A 59 -1.63 -10.63 5.80
C GLY A 59 -3.14 -10.72 6.08
N VAL A 60 -3.75 -9.60 6.43
CA VAL A 60 -5.18 -9.58 6.80
C VAL A 60 -6.14 -9.91 5.65
N GLY A 61 -5.66 -9.99 4.42
CA GLY A 61 -6.51 -10.21 3.26
C GLY A 61 -7.52 -9.08 3.11
N LEU A 62 -8.77 -9.42 2.80
CA LEU A 62 -9.82 -8.41 2.64
C LEU A 62 -10.27 -7.80 3.96
N ALA A 63 -10.03 -8.51 5.09
CA ALA A 63 -10.43 -8.09 6.43
C ALA A 63 -11.93 -7.73 6.51
N ALA A 64 -12.77 -8.48 5.80
CA ALA A 64 -14.19 -8.13 5.61
C ALA A 64 -15.00 -8.08 6.90
N GLN A 65 -14.52 -8.76 7.95
CA GLN A 65 -15.21 -8.83 9.25
C GLN A 65 -14.85 -7.65 10.17
N ASP A 66 -13.88 -6.84 9.78
CA ASP A 66 -13.46 -5.67 10.56
C ASP A 66 -13.91 -4.41 9.82
N PRO A 67 -14.87 -3.65 10.35
CA PRO A 67 -15.39 -2.47 9.64
C PRO A 67 -14.36 -1.36 9.43
N VAL A 68 -13.37 -1.25 10.32
CA VAL A 68 -12.32 -0.24 10.17
C VAL A 68 -11.24 -0.75 9.22
N LEU A 69 -10.66 -1.92 9.52
CA LEU A 69 -9.56 -2.47 8.73
C LEU A 69 -10.03 -2.86 7.33
N GLY A 70 -11.24 -3.43 7.23
CA GLY A 70 -11.81 -3.82 5.94
C GLY A 70 -12.06 -2.65 4.99
N SER A 71 -12.10 -1.43 5.50
CA SER A 71 -12.32 -0.24 4.68
C SER A 71 -11.18 0.04 3.71
N TRP A 72 -10.03 -0.66 3.84
CA TRP A 72 -8.93 -0.48 2.91
C TRP A 72 -9.35 -0.83 1.46
N THR A 73 -10.29 -1.75 1.30
CA THR A 73 -10.79 -2.11 -0.03
C THR A 73 -11.59 -0.96 -0.66
N GLU A 74 -12.26 -0.16 0.14
CA GLU A 74 -12.95 1.03 -0.32
C GLU A 74 -11.95 2.09 -0.77
N ARG A 75 -10.86 2.24 -0.02
CA ARG A 75 -9.77 3.17 -0.41
C ARG A 75 -9.15 2.74 -1.72
N LEU A 76 -8.93 1.44 -1.90
CA LEU A 76 -8.44 0.90 -3.15
C LEU A 76 -9.40 1.20 -4.31
N ARG A 77 -10.70 0.99 -4.08
CA ARG A 77 -11.72 1.28 -5.10
C ARG A 77 -11.70 2.75 -5.50
N ASP A 78 -11.65 3.66 -4.52
CA ASP A 78 -11.59 5.08 -4.77
C ASP A 78 -10.35 5.44 -5.59
N TRP A 79 -9.22 4.87 -5.22
CA TRP A 79 -7.97 5.10 -5.93
C TRP A 79 -8.04 4.62 -7.38
N LEU A 80 -8.61 3.44 -7.61
CA LEU A 80 -8.80 2.92 -8.96
C LEU A 80 -9.71 3.83 -9.81
N ARG A 81 -10.74 4.41 -9.20
CA ARG A 81 -11.62 5.36 -9.87
C ARG A 81 -10.86 6.62 -10.27
N VAL A 82 -10.06 7.17 -9.38
CA VAL A 82 -9.25 8.35 -9.65
C VAL A 82 -8.26 8.08 -10.79
N ARG A 83 -7.75 6.86 -10.86
CA ARG A 83 -6.86 6.44 -11.94
C ARG A 83 -7.61 6.15 -13.25
N GLY A 84 -8.94 6.10 -13.24
CA GLY A 84 -9.73 5.77 -14.42
C GLY A 84 -9.72 4.30 -14.79
N VAL A 85 -9.35 3.42 -13.85
CA VAL A 85 -9.22 1.98 -14.08
C VAL A 85 -10.51 1.24 -13.71
N ALA A 86 -11.35 1.84 -12.85
CA ALA A 86 -12.61 1.25 -12.41
C ALA A 86 -13.72 2.29 -12.48
N PRO A 87 -14.99 1.85 -12.65
CA PRO A 87 -16.14 2.76 -12.66
C PRO A 87 -16.37 3.42 -11.30
#